data_f6c94561c64131efd3f83156432dc4cd
#
_entry.id   f6c94561c64131efd3f83156432dc4cd
#
_cell.length_a   1.000
_cell.length_b   1.000
_cell.length_c   1.000
_cell.angle_alpha   90.00
_cell.angle_beta   90.00
_cell.angle_gamma   90.00
#
_symmetry.space_group_name_H-M   'P 1'
#
loop_
_entity.id
_entity.type
_entity.pdbx_description
1 polymer ?
#
loop_
_entity_poly.entity_id
_entity_poly.type
_entity_poly.pdbx_seq_one_letter_code
_entity_poly.pdbx_strand_id
1 'polypeptide(L)'
;IPFVIVMTMSVVMYKRLGISNTDIALYTSWLYLPWVLKPLWSPFVDITRTKRFWVVSMQFLVSVGLGSVAFSVRGSAFFKWSLFLFWIMAFASATHDIAADGFYMLSLTKHEQAWWVGLRSTFYRTAMIVGSGLLVVLAGVLESKNGLPPQALTVRAQPHATSAPNWDPSSVQVARQPGPMHIELQPAVLELPIIDRSAAAAQARVEQARKWNREHGCFQELTIAKKR
;
A
#
# COMPACT_ATOMS: atom_id res chain seq x y z
N ILE A 1 -3.96 5.20 16.37
CA ILE A 1 -4.27 4.12 15.38
C ILE A 1 -4.67 4.70 14.02
N PRO A 2 -5.66 5.65 13.89
CA PRO A 2 -6.09 6.12 12.56
C PRO A 2 -4.95 6.70 11.71
N PHE A 3 -4.02 7.45 12.32
CA PHE A 3 -2.82 7.95 11.66
C PHE A 3 -2.00 6.83 10.99
N VAL A 4 -1.70 5.78 11.75
CA VAL A 4 -0.89 4.66 11.25
C VAL A 4 -1.60 3.95 10.10
N ILE A 5 -2.91 3.75 10.21
CA ILE A 5 -3.71 3.14 9.15
C ILE A 5 -3.61 3.97 7.86
N VAL A 6 -3.86 5.28 7.92
CA VAL A 6 -3.81 6.16 6.76
C VAL A 6 -2.42 6.15 6.13
N MET A 7 -1.36 6.30 6.92
CA MET A 7 0.01 6.40 6.41
C MET A 7 0.58 5.07 5.93
N THR A 8 0.40 4.00 6.71
CA THR A 8 1.00 2.69 6.38
C THR A 8 0.18 1.95 5.34
N MET A 9 -1.15 1.89 5.51
CA MET A 9 -2.00 1.13 4.60
C MET A 9 -2.09 1.76 3.22
N SER A 10 -2.08 3.10 3.10
CA SER A 10 -2.05 3.75 1.79
C SER A 10 -0.81 3.34 0.98
N VAL A 11 0.37 3.36 1.60
CA VAL A 11 1.63 2.98 0.95
C VAL A 11 1.61 1.52 0.52
N VAL A 12 1.24 0.61 1.45
CA VAL A 12 1.19 -0.84 1.16
C VAL A 12 0.18 -1.14 0.06
N MET A 13 -1.01 -0.54 0.13
CA MET A 13 -2.07 -0.71 -0.87
C MET A 13 -1.63 -0.25 -2.25
N TYR A 14 -1.10 0.97 -2.37
CA TYR A 14 -0.66 1.50 -3.66
C TYR A 14 0.51 0.73 -4.25
N LYS A 15 1.43 0.25 -3.41
CA LYS A 15 2.53 -0.60 -3.85
C LYS A 15 2.01 -1.92 -4.44
N ARG A 16 1.01 -2.54 -3.79
CA ARG A 16 0.38 -3.78 -4.27
C ARG A 16 -0.44 -3.58 -5.55
N LEU A 17 -0.97 -2.40 -5.75
CA LEU A 17 -1.74 -2.03 -6.95
C LEU A 17 -0.84 -1.54 -8.11
N GLY A 18 0.49 -1.64 -7.98
CA GLY A 18 1.44 -1.35 -9.06
C GLY A 18 1.70 0.14 -9.31
N ILE A 19 1.36 1.03 -8.36
CA ILE A 19 1.68 2.45 -8.46
C ILE A 19 3.19 2.64 -8.29
N SER A 20 3.78 3.58 -9.05
CA SER A 20 5.21 3.86 -8.99
C SER A 20 5.64 4.35 -7.60
N ASN A 21 6.86 4.02 -7.19
CA ASN A 21 7.38 4.46 -5.88
C ASN A 21 7.45 5.99 -5.77
N THR A 22 7.70 6.67 -6.89
CA THR A 22 7.76 8.14 -6.96
C THR A 22 6.39 8.74 -6.68
N ASP A 23 5.34 8.23 -7.32
CA ASP A 23 3.97 8.70 -7.11
C ASP A 23 3.50 8.39 -5.69
N ILE A 24 3.78 7.20 -5.18
CA ILE A 24 3.46 6.84 -3.79
C ILE A 24 4.11 7.85 -2.84
N ALA A 25 5.43 8.08 -2.96
CA ALA A 25 6.13 9.00 -2.10
C ALA A 25 5.57 10.43 -2.19
N LEU A 26 5.29 10.92 -3.40
CA LEU A 26 4.75 12.26 -3.63
C LEU A 26 3.37 12.42 -2.98
N TYR A 27 2.42 11.56 -3.34
CA TYR A 27 1.02 11.74 -2.92
C TYR A 27 0.78 11.37 -1.46
N THR A 28 1.48 10.36 -0.92
CA THR A 28 1.32 9.99 0.49
C THR A 28 2.00 10.98 1.44
N SER A 29 3.07 11.67 1.02
CA SER A 29 3.69 12.74 1.81
C SER A 29 2.70 13.87 2.10
N TRP A 30 1.85 14.21 1.14
CA TRP A 30 0.83 15.24 1.31
C TRP A 30 -0.24 14.86 2.34
N LEU A 31 -0.50 13.56 2.54
CA LEU A 31 -1.45 13.10 3.56
C LEU A 31 -1.01 13.48 4.99
N TYR A 32 0.25 13.86 5.18
CA TYR A 32 0.74 14.35 6.48
C TYR A 32 0.33 15.79 6.79
N LEU A 33 -0.04 16.59 5.76
CA LEU A 33 -0.40 18.01 5.92
C LEU A 33 -1.47 18.26 6.99
N PRO A 34 -2.57 17.49 7.12
CA PRO A 34 -3.55 17.75 8.16
C PRO A 34 -2.96 17.78 9.57
N TRP A 35 -1.95 16.96 9.87
CA TRP A 35 -1.31 17.00 11.21
C TRP A 35 -0.43 18.23 11.42
N VAL A 36 0.23 18.71 10.38
CA VAL A 36 1.02 19.95 10.44
C VAL A 36 0.11 21.16 10.61
N LEU A 37 -1.02 21.18 9.93
CA LEU A 37 -1.95 22.29 9.92
C LEU A 37 -2.97 22.29 11.09
N LYS A 38 -2.90 21.34 12.02
CA LYS A 38 -3.78 21.25 13.20
C LYS A 38 -4.08 22.60 13.89
N PRO A 39 -3.07 23.47 14.13
CA PRO A 39 -3.32 24.73 14.84
C PRO A 39 -4.34 25.64 14.15
N LEU A 40 -4.52 25.52 12.83
CA LEU A 40 -5.42 26.40 12.07
C LEU A 40 -6.90 26.14 12.38
N TRP A 41 -7.29 24.88 12.63
CA TRP A 41 -8.69 24.56 12.92
C TRP A 41 -8.94 24.02 14.34
N SER A 42 -7.91 23.89 15.15
CA SER A 42 -8.07 23.50 16.56
C SER A 42 -9.05 24.41 17.31
N PRO A 43 -8.99 25.74 17.17
CA PRO A 43 -9.95 26.63 17.84
C PRO A 43 -11.40 26.36 17.42
N PHE A 44 -11.61 26.01 16.15
CA PHE A 44 -12.95 25.66 15.67
C PHE A 44 -13.51 24.42 16.35
N VAL A 45 -12.69 23.39 16.52
CA VAL A 45 -13.06 22.16 17.24
C VAL A 45 -13.35 22.44 18.72
N ASP A 46 -12.66 23.44 19.28
CA ASP A 46 -12.85 23.83 20.68
C ASP A 46 -14.16 24.58 20.93
N ILE A 47 -14.59 25.39 19.98
CA ILE A 47 -15.74 26.31 20.14
C ILE A 47 -17.06 25.65 19.73
N THR A 48 -17.06 24.77 18.71
CA THR A 48 -18.31 24.39 18.03
C THR A 48 -19.12 23.28 18.72
N ARG A 49 -18.47 22.31 19.31
CA ARG A 49 -19.12 21.14 19.92
C ARG A 49 -18.29 20.53 21.06
N THR A 50 -18.92 19.63 21.82
CA THR A 50 -18.21 18.89 22.88
C THR A 50 -17.09 18.02 22.29
N LYS A 51 -15.97 17.88 23.01
CA LYS A 51 -14.85 17.03 22.59
C LYS A 51 -15.29 15.60 22.33
N ARG A 52 -16.21 15.09 23.17
CA ARG A 52 -16.76 13.74 23.01
C ARG A 52 -17.49 13.56 21.68
N PHE A 53 -18.26 14.57 21.25
CA PHE A 53 -18.93 14.54 19.94
C PHE A 53 -17.94 14.41 18.80
N TRP A 54 -16.88 15.23 18.82
CA TRP A 54 -15.84 15.18 17.78
C TRP A 54 -15.11 13.84 17.76
N VAL A 55 -14.73 13.29 18.91
CA VAL A 55 -14.07 11.96 19.00
C VAL A 55 -14.92 10.89 18.31
N VAL A 56 -16.20 10.77 18.69
CA VAL A 56 -17.11 9.73 18.15
C VAL A 56 -17.37 9.95 16.65
N SER A 57 -17.64 11.19 16.23
CA SER A 57 -17.93 11.50 14.84
C SER A 57 -16.74 11.25 13.92
N MET A 58 -15.53 11.58 14.36
CA MET A 58 -14.31 11.35 13.56
C MET A 58 -13.95 9.85 13.50
N GLN A 59 -14.17 9.10 14.57
CA GLN A 59 -14.01 7.64 14.53
C GLN A 59 -14.97 7.00 13.53
N PHE A 60 -16.23 7.42 13.54
CA PHE A 60 -17.21 6.94 12.57
C PHE A 60 -16.79 7.29 11.13
N LEU A 61 -16.37 8.53 10.90
CA LEU A 61 -15.91 8.98 9.57
C LEU A 61 -14.71 8.18 9.07
N VAL A 62 -13.72 7.90 9.93
CA VAL A 62 -12.57 7.05 9.58
C VAL A 62 -13.01 5.64 9.24
N SER A 63 -13.95 5.06 9.99
CA SER A 63 -14.45 3.71 9.74
C SER A 63 -15.19 3.61 8.40
N VAL A 64 -16.07 4.57 8.11
CA VAL A 64 -16.76 4.68 6.81
C VAL A 64 -15.75 4.91 5.68
N GLY A 65 -14.76 5.77 5.91
CA GLY A 65 -13.69 6.03 4.96
C GLY A 65 -12.91 4.76 4.57
N LEU A 66 -12.54 3.92 5.54
CA LEU A 66 -11.86 2.65 5.27
C LEU A 66 -12.73 1.70 4.43
N GLY A 67 -14.01 1.58 4.76
CA GLY A 67 -14.95 0.80 3.94
C GLY A 67 -15.06 1.34 2.52
N SER A 68 -15.14 2.66 2.36
CA SER A 68 -15.21 3.31 1.05
C SER A 68 -13.94 3.11 0.21
N VAL A 69 -12.75 3.13 0.84
CA VAL A 69 -11.48 2.80 0.16
C VAL A 69 -11.52 1.39 -0.39
N ALA A 70 -12.01 0.41 0.38
CA ALA A 70 -12.12 -0.98 -0.07
C ALA A 70 -13.01 -1.13 -1.32
N PHE A 71 -14.10 -0.37 -1.41
CA PHE A 71 -14.95 -0.34 -2.59
C PHE A 71 -14.30 0.39 -3.78
N SER A 72 -13.53 1.45 -3.53
CA SER A 72 -12.91 2.26 -4.58
C SER A 72 -11.88 1.50 -5.42
N VAL A 73 -11.24 0.47 -4.85
CA VAL A 73 -10.21 -0.34 -5.52
C VAL A 73 -10.72 -1.04 -6.79
N ARG A 74 -12.02 -1.33 -6.87
CA ARG A 74 -12.64 -1.96 -8.03
C ARG A 74 -12.90 -1.02 -9.22
N GLY A 75 -12.78 0.29 -9.02
CA GLY A 75 -13.10 1.30 -10.04
C GLY A 75 -11.92 1.59 -10.98
N SER A 76 -12.23 2.03 -12.21
CA SER A 76 -11.21 2.43 -13.21
C SER A 76 -10.35 3.63 -12.75
N ALA A 77 -10.88 4.50 -11.90
CA ALA A 77 -10.19 5.66 -11.34
C ALA A 77 -9.83 5.47 -9.86
N PHE A 78 -9.51 4.22 -9.45
CA PHE A 78 -9.29 3.83 -8.06
C PHE A 78 -8.27 4.72 -7.35
N PHE A 79 -7.18 5.11 -8.02
CA PHE A 79 -6.11 5.91 -7.41
C PHE A 79 -6.62 7.29 -6.97
N LYS A 80 -7.35 7.99 -7.83
CA LYS A 80 -7.89 9.33 -7.51
C LYS A 80 -8.92 9.26 -6.38
N TRP A 81 -9.85 8.29 -6.45
CA TRP A 81 -10.89 8.14 -5.43
C TRP A 81 -10.34 7.68 -4.09
N SER A 82 -9.45 6.69 -4.08
CA SER A 82 -8.82 6.23 -2.84
C SER A 82 -7.95 7.31 -2.21
N LEU A 83 -7.19 8.09 -3.00
CA LEU A 83 -6.41 9.22 -2.51
C LEU A 83 -7.30 10.29 -1.86
N PHE A 84 -8.42 10.65 -2.51
CA PHE A 84 -9.38 11.58 -1.96
C PHE A 84 -9.96 11.08 -0.63
N LEU A 85 -10.33 9.80 -0.54
CA LEU A 85 -10.81 9.20 0.70
C LEU A 85 -9.74 9.19 1.79
N PHE A 86 -8.48 8.90 1.46
CA PHE A 86 -7.37 9.01 2.42
C PHE A 86 -7.17 10.45 2.91
N TRP A 87 -7.37 11.45 2.05
CA TRP A 87 -7.34 12.85 2.45
C TRP A 87 -8.42 13.16 3.49
N ILE A 88 -9.66 12.75 3.25
CA ILE A 88 -10.76 12.92 4.23
C ILE A 88 -10.40 12.22 5.54
N MET A 89 -9.90 11.00 5.47
CA MET A 89 -9.50 10.24 6.66
C MET A 89 -8.32 10.88 7.40
N ALA A 90 -7.37 11.49 6.68
CA ALA A 90 -6.25 12.22 7.28
C ALA A 90 -6.75 13.44 8.07
N PHE A 91 -7.66 14.23 7.52
CA PHE A 91 -8.32 15.33 8.23
C PHE A 91 -9.16 14.85 9.41
N ALA A 92 -9.94 13.79 9.24
CA ALA A 92 -10.72 13.21 10.32
C ALA A 92 -9.82 12.68 11.45
N SER A 93 -8.72 12.03 11.12
CA SER A 93 -7.76 11.54 12.10
C SER A 93 -7.05 12.67 12.84
N ALA A 94 -6.66 13.75 12.14
CA ALA A 94 -6.05 14.92 12.77
C ALA A 94 -7.03 15.65 13.70
N THR A 95 -8.30 15.75 13.29
CA THR A 95 -9.38 16.35 14.11
C THR A 95 -9.71 15.49 15.32
N HIS A 96 -9.76 14.15 15.14
CA HIS A 96 -9.93 13.21 16.25
C HIS A 96 -8.82 13.39 17.29
N ASP A 97 -7.60 13.58 16.85
CA ASP A 97 -6.43 13.73 17.72
C ASP A 97 -6.52 15.03 18.54
N ILE A 98 -6.92 16.16 17.90
CA ILE A 98 -7.21 17.43 18.59
C ILE A 98 -8.28 17.24 19.66
N ALA A 99 -9.38 16.58 19.29
CA ALA A 99 -10.50 16.39 20.20
C ALA A 99 -10.16 15.45 21.36
N ALA A 100 -9.39 14.39 21.10
CA ALA A 100 -8.92 13.44 22.10
C ALA A 100 -7.97 14.10 23.09
N ASP A 101 -7.03 14.92 22.61
CA ASP A 101 -6.10 15.68 23.45
C ASP A 101 -6.85 16.69 24.32
N GLY A 102 -7.79 17.45 23.76
CA GLY A 102 -8.64 18.38 24.51
C GLY A 102 -9.51 17.67 25.54
N PHE A 103 -10.10 16.51 25.20
CA PHE A 103 -10.88 15.71 26.14
C PHE A 103 -10.03 15.22 27.32
N TYR A 104 -8.82 14.74 27.02
CA TYR A 104 -7.86 14.32 28.04
C TYR A 104 -7.52 15.46 29.00
N MET A 105 -7.24 16.66 28.48
CA MET A 105 -6.89 17.82 29.29
C MET A 105 -8.04 18.32 30.16
N LEU A 106 -9.29 18.23 29.69
CA LEU A 106 -10.47 18.66 30.42
C LEU A 106 -10.96 17.66 31.48
N SER A 107 -10.67 16.37 31.28
CA SER A 107 -11.22 15.29 32.11
C SER A 107 -10.33 14.94 33.31
N LEU A 108 -9.05 15.35 33.32
CA LEU A 108 -8.07 14.96 34.33
C LEU A 108 -7.50 16.16 35.07
N THR A 109 -7.25 15.97 36.37
CA THR A 109 -6.51 16.94 37.19
C THR A 109 -5.05 17.01 36.74
N LYS A 110 -4.33 18.09 37.09
CA LYS A 110 -2.92 18.27 36.74
C LYS A 110 -2.03 17.12 37.24
N HIS A 111 -2.33 16.58 38.42
CA HIS A 111 -1.60 15.46 38.99
C HIS A 111 -1.84 14.16 38.19
N GLU A 112 -3.08 13.88 37.84
CA GLU A 112 -3.44 12.71 37.01
C GLU A 112 -2.87 12.84 35.61
N GLN A 113 -2.88 14.02 34.99
CA GLN A 113 -2.27 14.26 33.70
C GLN A 113 -0.79 13.88 33.68
N ALA A 114 -0.03 14.22 34.71
CA ALA A 114 1.39 13.87 34.81
C ALA A 114 1.62 12.36 34.81
N TRP A 115 0.79 11.60 35.51
CA TRP A 115 0.89 10.14 35.56
C TRP A 115 0.45 9.49 34.23
N TRP A 116 -0.67 9.96 33.65
CA TRP A 116 -1.22 9.41 32.43
C TRP A 116 -0.39 9.74 31.17
N VAL A 117 0.45 10.78 31.16
CA VAL A 117 1.34 11.10 30.03
C VAL A 117 2.27 9.93 29.69
N GLY A 118 2.88 9.33 30.71
CA GLY A 118 3.75 8.16 30.54
C GLY A 118 3.00 6.96 29.96
N LEU A 119 1.83 6.67 30.54
CA LEU A 119 0.99 5.57 30.09
C LEU A 119 0.49 5.77 28.65
N ARG A 120 0.05 6.98 28.30
CA ARG A 120 -0.35 7.36 26.95
C ARG A 120 0.79 7.13 25.95
N SER A 121 2.01 7.51 26.29
CA SER A 121 3.18 7.31 25.43
C SER A 121 3.42 5.81 25.16
N THR A 122 3.26 4.97 26.18
CA THR A 122 3.40 3.52 26.05
C THR A 122 2.31 2.93 25.15
N PHE A 123 1.05 3.31 25.36
CA PHE A 123 -0.05 2.87 24.49
C PHE A 123 0.11 3.37 23.06
N TYR A 124 0.62 4.58 22.84
CA TYR A 124 0.90 5.10 21.51
C TYR A 124 1.94 4.23 20.78
N ARG A 125 3.06 3.91 21.44
CA ARG A 125 4.11 3.04 20.89
C ARG A 125 3.57 1.65 20.58
N THR A 126 2.80 1.06 21.50
CA THR A 126 2.17 -0.24 21.29
C THR A 126 1.23 -0.19 20.09
N ALA A 127 0.40 0.85 19.97
CA ALA A 127 -0.50 1.04 18.84
C ALA A 127 0.26 1.21 17.50
N MET A 128 1.43 1.86 17.51
CA MET A 128 2.30 1.96 16.33
C MET A 128 2.83 0.59 15.91
N ILE A 129 3.33 -0.21 16.84
CA ILE A 129 3.86 -1.55 16.55
C ILE A 129 2.74 -2.46 16.03
N VAL A 130 1.59 -2.47 16.72
CA VAL A 130 0.42 -3.27 16.30
C VAL A 130 -0.13 -2.80 14.95
N GLY A 131 -0.26 -1.49 14.75
CA GLY A 131 -0.80 -0.93 13.52
C GLY A 131 0.10 -1.13 12.31
N SER A 132 1.41 -0.97 12.45
CA SER A 132 2.35 -1.16 11.33
C SER A 132 2.75 -2.63 11.12
N GLY A 133 2.82 -3.43 12.17
CA GLY A 133 3.24 -4.83 12.10
C GLY A 133 2.06 -5.78 11.89
N LEU A 134 1.16 -5.85 12.87
CA LEU A 134 0.08 -6.84 12.87
C LEU A 134 -0.87 -6.68 11.67
N LEU A 135 -1.23 -5.44 11.29
CA LEU A 135 -2.10 -5.21 10.14
C LEU A 135 -1.45 -5.64 8.83
N VAL A 136 -0.15 -5.43 8.66
CA VAL A 136 0.58 -5.86 7.46
C VAL A 136 0.68 -7.39 7.42
N VAL A 137 0.97 -8.04 8.55
CA VAL A 137 0.99 -9.50 8.65
C VAL A 137 -0.41 -10.08 8.36
N LEU A 138 -1.45 -9.49 8.94
CA LEU A 138 -2.83 -9.92 8.69
C LEU A 138 -3.21 -9.78 7.20
N ALA A 139 -2.85 -8.65 6.57
CA ALA A 139 -3.05 -8.45 5.14
C ALA A 139 -2.33 -9.53 4.30
N GLY A 140 -1.09 -9.85 4.64
CA GLY A 140 -0.33 -10.91 3.98
C GLY A 140 -0.94 -12.31 4.16
N VAL A 141 -1.43 -12.63 5.36
CA VAL A 141 -2.13 -13.91 5.63
C VAL A 141 -3.45 -13.99 4.86
N LEU A 142 -4.22 -12.91 4.82
CA LEU A 142 -5.46 -12.87 4.05
C LEU A 142 -5.20 -12.97 2.55
N GLU A 143 -4.16 -12.31 2.05
CA GLU A 143 -3.72 -12.40 0.66
C GLU A 143 -3.31 -13.84 0.30
N SER A 144 -2.54 -14.51 1.16
CA SER A 144 -2.11 -15.90 0.91
C SER A 144 -3.27 -16.90 0.92
N LYS A 145 -4.34 -16.63 1.69
CA LYS A 145 -5.52 -17.51 1.76
C LYS A 145 -6.56 -17.23 0.67
N ASN A 146 -6.73 -15.97 0.28
CA ASN A 146 -7.76 -15.53 -0.66
C ASN A 146 -7.18 -15.04 -1.99
N GLY A 147 -5.85 -15.02 -2.13
CA GLY A 147 -5.16 -14.62 -3.35
C GLY A 147 -5.32 -15.66 -4.46
N LEU A 148 -5.03 -15.23 -5.68
CA LEU A 148 -4.99 -16.14 -6.82
C LEU A 148 -3.89 -17.20 -6.62
N PRO A 149 -4.14 -18.45 -6.96
CA PRO A 149 -3.13 -19.50 -6.84
C PRO A 149 -1.90 -19.15 -7.70
N PRO A 150 -0.68 -19.43 -7.21
CA PRO A 150 0.52 -19.17 -7.99
C PRO A 150 0.48 -19.99 -9.28
N GLN A 151 0.73 -19.31 -10.41
CA GLN A 151 0.82 -19.96 -11.70
C GLN A 151 2.29 -20.33 -11.97
N ALA A 152 2.55 -21.59 -12.32
CA ALA A 152 3.88 -22.07 -12.63
C ALA A 152 4.10 -22.04 -14.16
N LEU A 153 5.06 -21.22 -14.60
CA LEU A 153 5.55 -21.25 -15.97
C LEU A 153 6.79 -22.14 -16.04
N THR A 154 6.70 -23.24 -16.78
CA THR A 154 7.85 -24.11 -17.01
C THR A 154 8.59 -23.63 -18.26
N VAL A 155 9.85 -23.23 -18.11
CA VAL A 155 10.72 -22.85 -19.22
C VAL A 155 11.66 -24.01 -19.53
N ARG A 156 11.61 -24.56 -20.74
CA ARG A 156 12.51 -25.61 -21.23
C ARG A 156 13.38 -25.06 -22.33
N ALA A 157 14.68 -25.29 -22.24
CA ALA A 157 15.62 -25.06 -23.33
C ALA A 157 15.72 -26.32 -24.21
N GLN A 158 15.46 -26.18 -25.50
CA GLN A 158 15.56 -27.27 -26.47
C GLN A 158 16.43 -26.86 -27.67
N PRO A 159 17.29 -27.79 -28.18
CA PRO A 159 18.17 -27.47 -29.32
C PRO A 159 17.44 -27.12 -30.62
N HIS A 160 16.23 -27.66 -30.78
CA HIS A 160 15.43 -27.52 -32.02
C HIS A 160 14.08 -26.83 -31.78
N ALA A 161 13.93 -26.07 -30.69
CA ALA A 161 12.70 -25.32 -30.48
C ALA A 161 12.55 -24.29 -31.61
N THR A 162 11.35 -24.22 -32.18
CA THR A 162 11.00 -23.18 -33.14
C THR A 162 11.19 -21.83 -32.42
N SER A 163 11.82 -20.83 -33.10
CA SER A 163 12.12 -19.54 -32.52
C SER A 163 10.92 -19.01 -31.71
N ALA A 164 11.19 -18.61 -30.48
CA ALA A 164 10.15 -18.01 -29.63
C ALA A 164 9.39 -16.98 -30.46
N PRO A 165 8.04 -17.00 -30.46
CA PRO A 165 7.28 -15.98 -31.16
C PRO A 165 7.75 -14.61 -30.72
N ASN A 166 7.89 -13.71 -31.66
CA ASN A 166 8.32 -12.34 -31.39
C ASN A 166 7.24 -11.70 -30.49
N TRP A 167 7.39 -11.86 -29.19
CA TRP A 167 6.41 -11.41 -28.22
C TRP A 167 6.52 -9.89 -28.07
N ASP A 168 5.49 -9.21 -28.50
CA ASP A 168 5.34 -7.77 -28.30
C ASP A 168 4.49 -7.53 -27.04
N PRO A 169 5.07 -6.93 -25.97
CA PRO A 169 4.32 -6.61 -24.76
C PRO A 169 3.10 -5.73 -25.01
N SER A 170 3.12 -4.90 -26.07
CA SER A 170 2.02 -4.01 -26.43
C SER A 170 0.83 -4.76 -27.06
N SER A 171 1.05 -5.99 -27.52
CA SER A 171 0.00 -6.83 -28.12
C SER A 171 -0.83 -7.59 -27.09
N VAL A 172 -0.46 -7.56 -25.81
CA VAL A 172 -1.21 -8.25 -24.76
C VAL A 172 -2.54 -7.55 -24.50
N GLN A 173 -3.61 -8.06 -25.08
CA GLN A 173 -4.96 -7.63 -24.76
C GLN A 173 -5.45 -8.38 -23.51
N VAL A 174 -5.59 -7.64 -22.42
CA VAL A 174 -6.24 -8.18 -21.21
C VAL A 174 -7.77 -8.21 -21.49
N ALA A 175 -8.27 -9.36 -21.93
CA ALA A 175 -9.70 -9.57 -22.05
C ALA A 175 -10.33 -9.58 -20.65
N ARG A 176 -11.07 -8.53 -20.32
CA ARG A 176 -11.89 -8.51 -19.10
C ARG A 176 -13.13 -9.35 -19.33
N GLN A 177 -13.12 -10.59 -18.86
CA GLN A 177 -14.32 -11.41 -18.78
C GLN A 177 -15.06 -11.13 -17.47
N PRO A 178 -16.39 -11.00 -17.47
CA PRO A 178 -17.18 -10.92 -16.26
C PRO A 178 -17.13 -12.28 -15.53
N GLY A 179 -16.60 -12.30 -14.32
CA GLY A 179 -16.47 -13.51 -13.51
C GLY A 179 -15.41 -13.37 -12.41
N PRO A 180 -15.24 -14.40 -11.59
CA PRO A 180 -14.15 -14.41 -10.63
C PRO A 180 -12.81 -14.31 -11.38
N MET A 181 -11.95 -13.40 -10.92
CA MET A 181 -10.64 -13.19 -11.52
C MET A 181 -9.81 -14.47 -11.39
N HIS A 182 -9.35 -15.00 -12.51
CA HIS A 182 -8.34 -16.06 -12.54
C HIS A 182 -7.25 -15.68 -13.53
N ILE A 183 -6.02 -16.12 -13.28
CA ILE A 183 -4.88 -15.92 -14.18
C ILE A 183 -4.55 -17.29 -14.77
N GLU A 184 -4.54 -17.36 -16.08
CA GLU A 184 -4.12 -18.54 -16.82
C GLU A 184 -2.92 -18.19 -17.69
N LEU A 185 -1.87 -19.00 -17.60
CA LEU A 185 -0.68 -18.84 -18.44
C LEU A 185 -0.80 -19.74 -19.67
N GLN A 186 -0.82 -19.13 -20.84
CA GLN A 186 -0.81 -19.81 -22.12
C GLN A 186 0.38 -19.34 -22.97
N PRO A 187 1.31 -20.22 -23.34
CA PRO A 187 1.39 -21.65 -23.00
C PRO A 187 1.95 -21.89 -21.57
N ALA A 188 1.53 -22.93 -20.91
CA ALA A 188 2.06 -23.33 -19.59
C ALA A 188 3.53 -23.77 -19.63
N VAL A 189 4.00 -24.20 -20.80
CA VAL A 189 5.39 -24.58 -21.08
C VAL A 189 5.93 -23.70 -22.18
N LEU A 190 6.96 -22.92 -21.87
CA LEU A 190 7.68 -22.10 -22.84
C LEU A 190 8.96 -22.84 -23.29
N GLU A 191 9.01 -23.20 -24.55
CA GLU A 191 10.18 -23.81 -25.14
C GLU A 191 11.06 -22.76 -25.80
N LEU A 192 12.29 -22.64 -25.36
CA LEU A 192 13.26 -21.67 -25.89
C LEU A 192 14.38 -22.39 -26.64
N PRO A 193 14.75 -21.92 -27.84
CA PRO A 193 15.87 -22.47 -28.57
C PRO A 193 17.20 -22.22 -27.82
N ILE A 194 18.05 -23.24 -27.80
CA ILE A 194 19.44 -23.09 -27.36
C ILE A 194 20.18 -22.36 -28.48
N ILE A 195 20.52 -21.10 -28.30
CA ILE A 195 21.29 -20.33 -29.26
C ILE A 195 22.68 -20.11 -28.68
N ASP A 196 23.70 -20.60 -29.36
CA ASP A 196 25.09 -20.30 -29.04
C ASP A 196 25.36 -18.80 -29.27
N ARG A 197 25.52 -18.08 -28.20
CA ARG A 197 25.87 -16.66 -28.23
C ARG A 197 27.20 -16.44 -27.53
N SER A 198 27.97 -15.49 -28.04
CA SER A 198 29.14 -15.02 -27.30
C SER A 198 28.74 -14.49 -25.92
N ALA A 199 29.60 -14.69 -24.92
CA ALA A 199 29.35 -14.26 -23.55
C ALA A 199 29.00 -12.76 -23.47
N ALA A 200 29.64 -11.93 -24.32
CA ALA A 200 29.34 -10.51 -24.41
C ALA A 200 27.92 -10.20 -24.90
N ALA A 201 27.42 -10.94 -25.90
CA ALA A 201 26.06 -10.76 -26.40
C ALA A 201 24.99 -11.24 -25.40
N ALA A 202 25.29 -12.29 -24.63
CA ALA A 202 24.43 -12.75 -23.56
C ALA A 202 24.34 -11.71 -22.42
N GLN A 203 25.47 -11.15 -22.00
CA GLN A 203 25.53 -10.10 -20.98
C GLN A 203 24.77 -8.84 -21.42
N ALA A 204 24.95 -8.38 -22.67
CA ALA A 204 24.22 -7.21 -23.18
C ALA A 204 22.69 -7.40 -23.12
N ARG A 205 22.20 -8.62 -23.45
CA ARG A 205 20.76 -8.95 -23.34
C ARG A 205 20.27 -8.96 -21.90
N VAL A 206 21.05 -9.50 -20.98
CA VAL A 206 20.72 -9.50 -19.55
C VAL A 206 20.64 -8.06 -19.02
N GLU A 207 21.59 -7.20 -19.39
CA GLU A 207 21.56 -5.79 -19.00
C GLU A 207 20.35 -5.05 -19.59
N GLN A 208 20.02 -5.30 -20.86
CA GLN A 208 18.82 -4.73 -21.49
C GLN A 208 17.54 -5.18 -20.77
N ALA A 209 17.42 -6.46 -20.43
CA ALA A 209 16.29 -6.98 -19.69
C ALA A 209 16.19 -6.42 -18.26
N ARG A 210 17.32 -6.28 -17.56
CA ARG A 210 17.39 -5.62 -16.25
C ARG A 210 16.97 -4.15 -16.31
N LYS A 211 17.42 -3.42 -17.32
CA LYS A 211 17.03 -2.03 -17.54
C LYS A 211 15.52 -1.93 -17.75
N TRP A 212 14.97 -2.76 -18.64
CA TRP A 212 13.54 -2.81 -18.90
C TRP A 212 12.72 -3.13 -17.64
N ASN A 213 13.14 -4.13 -16.87
CA ASN A 213 12.48 -4.53 -15.62
C ASN A 213 12.47 -3.39 -14.58
N ARG A 214 13.57 -2.62 -14.47
CA ARG A 214 13.63 -1.45 -13.58
C ARG A 214 12.68 -0.35 -14.02
N GLU A 215 12.63 -0.07 -15.32
CA GLU A 215 11.76 0.98 -15.88
C GLU A 215 10.27 0.65 -15.72
N HIS A 216 9.91 -0.63 -15.80
CA HIS A 216 8.50 -1.08 -15.72
C HIS A 216 8.11 -1.64 -14.35
N GLY A 217 8.99 -1.63 -13.38
CA GLY A 217 8.71 -2.06 -11.99
C GLY A 217 8.35 -3.54 -11.86
N CYS A 218 8.67 -4.37 -12.86
CA CYS A 218 8.27 -5.77 -12.90
C CYS A 218 9.00 -6.67 -11.90
N PHE A 219 10.21 -6.30 -11.44
CA PHE A 219 11.03 -7.08 -10.49
C PHE A 219 11.80 -6.21 -9.51
N GLN A 220 11.87 -6.66 -8.26
CA GLN A 220 12.95 -6.29 -7.35
C GLN A 220 14.04 -7.37 -7.44
N GLU A 221 15.25 -6.97 -7.84
CA GLU A 221 16.40 -7.88 -7.76
C GLU A 221 16.71 -8.15 -6.29
N LEU A 222 16.45 -9.37 -5.84
CA LEU A 222 16.95 -9.85 -4.56
C LEU A 222 18.44 -10.17 -4.73
N THR A 223 19.31 -9.31 -4.22
CA THR A 223 20.73 -9.64 -4.10
C THR A 223 20.89 -10.70 -3.02
N ILE A 224 20.94 -11.96 -3.41
CA ILE A 224 21.29 -13.04 -2.50
C ILE A 224 22.77 -12.87 -2.16
N ALA A 225 23.04 -12.31 -0.96
CA ALA A 225 24.39 -12.27 -0.44
C ALA A 225 24.91 -13.70 -0.33
N LYS A 226 25.88 -14.04 -1.15
CA LYS A 226 26.58 -15.33 -1.09
C LYS A 226 27.24 -15.41 0.28
N LYS A 227 26.69 -16.19 1.22
CA LYS A 227 27.37 -16.54 2.45
C LYS A 227 28.64 -17.31 2.06
N ARG A 228 29.80 -16.70 2.27
CA ARG A 228 31.11 -17.39 2.29
C ARG A 228 31.20 -18.23 3.55
#